data_3f16bbb9ccd2749b8d0ed5740bcb4bd2
#
_entry.id   3f16bbb9ccd2749b8d0ed5740bcb4bd2
#
_cell.length_a   1.000
_cell.length_b   1.000
_cell.length_c   1.000
_cell.angle_alpha   90.00
_cell.angle_beta   90.00
_cell.angle_gamma   90.00
#
_symmetry.space_group_name_H-M   'P 1'
#
loop_
_entity.id
_entity.type
_entity.pdbx_description
1 polymer ?
#
loop_
_entity_poly.entity_id
_entity_poly.type
_entity_poly.pdbx_seq_one_letter_code
_entity_poly.pdbx_strand_id
1 'polypeptide(L)'
;MVSYRSENIKAALDIDRVVSFYGYEPNRQGFLSCPFHSEKTASCKIYPKSNSFYCFGCGAGGDVIDFVRLLYGLDFGQACLRLESDFGLVGGQSAASPELSERAKKRNAEKAEYKALKERFVRCSQIIRDCKPKAQGEPPSPEFIEAIKELPHIEYRLRELEEKWK
;
A
#
# COMPACT_ATOMS: atom_id res chain seq x y z
N MET A 1 -14.70 -15.72 -3.35
CA MET A 1 -14.28 -16.12 -1.98
C MET A 1 -12.82 -15.84 -1.66
N VAL A 2 -11.88 -15.97 -2.61
CA VAL A 2 -10.42 -15.73 -2.38
C VAL A 2 -10.11 -14.26 -2.06
N SER A 3 -10.76 -13.30 -2.70
CA SER A 3 -10.54 -11.86 -2.51
C SER A 3 -10.86 -11.39 -1.09
N TYR A 4 -11.98 -11.79 -0.53
CA TYR A 4 -12.41 -11.41 0.83
C TYR A 4 -11.46 -11.95 1.91
N ARG A 5 -10.98 -13.18 1.78
CA ARG A 5 -10.03 -13.80 2.71
C ARG A 5 -8.71 -13.04 2.74
N SER A 6 -8.14 -12.71 1.59
CA SER A 6 -6.87 -12.00 1.50
C SER A 6 -6.95 -10.57 2.04
N GLU A 7 -8.06 -9.88 1.83
CA GLU A 7 -8.28 -8.54 2.36
C GLU A 7 -8.35 -8.55 3.90
N ASN A 8 -9.04 -9.54 4.48
CA ASN A 8 -9.09 -9.71 5.94
C ASN A 8 -7.71 -9.98 6.54
N ILE A 9 -6.90 -10.85 5.92
CA ILE A 9 -5.53 -11.15 6.38
C ILE A 9 -4.67 -9.88 6.33
N LYS A 10 -4.69 -9.15 5.21
CA LYS A 10 -3.93 -7.89 5.05
C LYS A 10 -4.39 -6.78 5.99
N ALA A 11 -5.67 -6.79 6.37
CA ALA A 11 -6.21 -5.84 7.35
C ALA A 11 -5.85 -6.21 8.80
N ALA A 12 -5.75 -7.51 9.09
CA ALA A 12 -5.51 -8.03 10.43
C ALA A 12 -4.02 -8.15 10.80
N LEU A 13 -3.13 -8.26 9.79
CA LEU A 13 -1.70 -8.52 10.00
C LEU A 13 -0.83 -7.40 9.43
N ASP A 14 0.05 -6.88 10.27
CA ASP A 14 1.12 -5.99 9.85
C ASP A 14 2.38 -6.78 9.50
N ILE A 15 3.13 -6.31 8.50
CA ILE A 15 4.34 -6.98 8.00
C ILE A 15 5.39 -7.15 9.10
N ASP A 16 5.55 -6.17 9.99
CA ASP A 16 6.50 -6.27 11.12
C ASP A 16 6.15 -7.45 12.03
N ARG A 17 4.87 -7.61 12.36
CA ARG A 17 4.39 -8.72 13.18
C ARG A 17 4.61 -10.07 12.50
N VAL A 18 4.38 -10.13 11.19
CA VAL A 18 4.55 -11.36 10.42
C VAL A 18 6.02 -11.76 10.33
N VAL A 19 6.91 -10.83 9.98
CA VAL A 19 8.35 -11.14 9.89
C VAL A 19 8.94 -11.53 11.23
N SER A 20 8.58 -10.85 12.32
CA SER A 20 9.03 -11.18 13.69
C SER A 20 8.51 -12.55 14.14
N PHE A 21 7.26 -12.89 13.83
CA PHE A 21 6.69 -14.21 14.16
C PHE A 21 7.47 -15.35 13.51
N TYR A 22 7.95 -15.16 12.28
CA TYR A 22 8.77 -16.14 11.58
C TYR A 22 10.28 -16.04 11.90
N GLY A 23 10.65 -15.23 12.91
CA GLY A 23 12.02 -15.16 13.44
C GLY A 23 12.95 -14.20 12.70
N TYR A 24 12.41 -13.26 11.94
CA TYR A 24 13.18 -12.23 11.22
C TYR A 24 13.03 -10.88 11.91
N GLU A 25 14.14 -10.31 12.40
CA GLU A 25 14.15 -9.03 13.11
C GLU A 25 14.77 -7.94 12.23
N PRO A 26 13.98 -6.93 11.81
CA PRO A 26 14.52 -5.79 11.11
C PRO A 26 15.43 -4.94 12.01
N ASN A 27 16.53 -4.43 11.46
CA ASN A 27 17.38 -3.49 12.16
C ASN A 27 16.69 -2.13 12.34
N ARG A 28 17.36 -1.17 13.03
CA ARG A 28 16.82 0.17 13.28
C ARG A 28 16.41 0.95 12.01
N GLN A 29 16.96 0.59 10.87
CA GLN A 29 16.66 1.19 9.57
C GLN A 29 15.56 0.42 8.81
N GLY A 30 15.04 -0.67 9.39
CA GLY A 30 14.00 -1.51 8.81
C GLY A 30 14.52 -2.52 7.77
N PHE A 31 15.82 -2.84 7.77
CA PHE A 31 16.40 -3.88 6.92
C PHE A 31 16.60 -5.17 7.70
N LEU A 32 16.35 -6.30 7.05
CA LEU A 32 16.67 -7.64 7.53
C LEU A 32 17.43 -8.43 6.47
N SER A 33 18.16 -9.49 6.91
CA SER A 33 18.75 -10.46 5.98
C SER A 33 17.65 -11.19 5.25
N CYS A 34 17.71 -11.18 3.92
CA CYS A 34 16.64 -11.71 3.09
C CYS A 34 16.48 -13.22 3.27
N PRO A 35 15.30 -13.73 3.59
CA PRO A 35 15.07 -15.16 3.73
C PRO A 35 14.99 -15.90 2.38
N PHE A 36 14.94 -15.17 1.27
CA PHE A 36 14.68 -15.74 -0.06
C PHE A 36 15.94 -15.97 -0.89
N HIS A 37 17.08 -15.43 -0.44
CA HIS A 37 18.40 -15.68 -1.06
C HIS A 37 19.51 -15.56 -0.01
N SER A 38 20.65 -16.17 -0.31
CA SER A 38 21.82 -16.09 0.59
C SER A 38 22.55 -14.76 0.42
N GLU A 39 22.76 -14.03 1.53
CA GLU A 39 23.47 -12.75 1.52
C GLU A 39 24.29 -12.54 2.78
N LYS A 40 25.31 -11.66 2.69
CA LYS A 40 26.14 -11.25 3.85
C LYS A 40 25.68 -9.94 4.48
N THR A 41 24.96 -9.12 3.72
CA THR A 41 24.52 -7.78 4.13
C THR A 41 23.01 -7.68 3.93
N ALA A 42 22.30 -7.27 4.96
CA ALA A 42 20.84 -7.14 4.93
C ALA A 42 20.37 -6.25 3.78
N SER A 43 19.57 -6.79 2.86
CA SER A 43 19.05 -6.10 1.69
C SER A 43 17.53 -6.13 1.57
N CYS A 44 16.83 -6.84 2.44
CA CYS A 44 15.37 -6.88 2.45
C CYS A 44 14.83 -5.79 3.36
N LYS A 45 14.17 -4.81 2.77
CA LYS A 45 13.54 -3.65 3.44
C LYS A 45 12.11 -3.94 3.78
N ILE A 46 11.73 -3.67 5.02
CA ILE A 46 10.35 -3.70 5.51
C ILE A 46 9.77 -2.28 5.48
N TYR A 47 8.54 -2.17 5.01
CA TYR A 47 7.79 -0.92 4.91
C TYR A 47 6.48 -1.03 5.71
N PRO A 48 6.50 -0.75 7.03
CA PRO A 48 5.32 -0.90 7.89
C PRO A 48 4.14 -0.06 7.43
N LYS A 49 4.40 1.15 6.95
CA LYS A 49 3.35 2.08 6.50
C LYS A 49 2.54 1.55 5.31
N SER A 50 3.19 0.89 4.36
CA SER A 50 2.53 0.28 3.19
C SER A 50 2.20 -1.19 3.39
N ASN A 51 2.56 -1.77 4.55
CA ASN A 51 2.39 -3.18 4.88
C ASN A 51 3.01 -4.10 3.84
N SER A 52 4.25 -3.81 3.45
CA SER A 52 4.95 -4.47 2.35
C SER A 52 6.43 -4.65 2.65
N PHE A 53 7.09 -5.47 1.84
CA PHE A 53 8.53 -5.63 1.86
C PHE A 53 9.10 -5.57 0.44
N TYR A 54 10.39 -5.30 0.33
CA TYR A 54 11.12 -5.40 -0.92
C TYR A 54 12.59 -5.72 -0.66
N CYS A 55 13.12 -6.71 -1.37
CA CYS A 55 14.52 -7.08 -1.32
C CYS A 55 15.29 -6.48 -2.50
N PHE A 56 16.27 -5.64 -2.23
CA PHE A 56 17.12 -5.02 -3.26
C PHE A 56 18.15 -6.00 -3.83
N GLY A 57 18.40 -7.14 -3.17
CA GLY A 57 19.33 -8.16 -3.64
C GLY A 57 18.72 -9.08 -4.70
N CYS A 58 17.54 -9.64 -4.44
CA CYS A 58 16.90 -10.61 -5.34
C CYS A 58 15.63 -10.13 -6.02
N GLY A 59 15.15 -8.89 -5.74
CA GLY A 59 13.93 -8.34 -6.30
C GLY A 59 12.63 -8.90 -5.72
N ALA A 60 12.69 -9.80 -4.73
CA ALA A 60 11.50 -10.32 -4.07
C ALA A 60 10.77 -9.20 -3.31
N GLY A 61 9.47 -9.12 -3.47
CA GLY A 61 8.67 -8.08 -2.81
C GLY A 61 7.18 -8.39 -2.84
N GLY A 62 6.42 -7.70 -2.00
CA GLY A 62 4.99 -7.88 -1.90
C GLY A 62 4.45 -7.55 -0.51
N ASP A 63 3.31 -8.13 -0.17
CA ASP A 63 2.63 -7.97 1.11
C ASP A 63 2.89 -9.14 2.08
N VAL A 64 2.16 -9.19 3.18
CA VAL A 64 2.26 -10.26 4.20
C VAL A 64 2.00 -11.67 3.63
N ILE A 65 1.11 -11.79 2.64
CA ILE A 65 0.81 -13.07 2.00
C ILE A 65 1.95 -13.48 1.10
N ASP A 66 2.49 -12.54 0.31
CA ASP A 66 3.64 -12.79 -0.57
C ASP A 66 4.89 -13.16 0.22
N PHE A 67 5.10 -12.56 1.39
CA PHE A 67 6.21 -12.93 2.28
C PHE A 67 6.15 -14.41 2.66
N VAL A 68 4.99 -14.89 3.11
CA VAL A 68 4.80 -16.29 3.53
C VAL A 68 4.83 -17.26 2.34
N ARG A 69 4.30 -16.82 1.19
CA ARG A 69 4.39 -17.59 -0.07
C ARG A 69 5.85 -17.87 -0.44
N LEU A 70 6.67 -16.82 -0.45
CA LEU A 70 8.09 -16.94 -0.81
C LEU A 70 8.89 -17.69 0.24
N LEU A 71 8.58 -17.50 1.53
CA LEU A 71 9.30 -18.14 2.63
C LEU A 71 9.16 -19.67 2.62
N TYR A 72 7.98 -20.17 2.27
CA TYR A 72 7.68 -21.60 2.30
C TYR A 72 7.43 -22.22 0.92
N GLY A 73 7.55 -21.46 -0.16
CA GLY A 73 7.28 -21.95 -1.52
C GLY A 73 5.80 -22.34 -1.72
N LEU A 74 4.88 -21.63 -1.08
CA LEU A 74 3.44 -21.94 -1.09
C LEU A 74 2.72 -21.23 -2.24
N ASP A 75 1.58 -21.79 -2.66
CA ASP A 75 0.63 -21.04 -3.46
C ASP A 75 -0.12 -19.99 -2.61
N PHE A 76 -0.89 -19.12 -3.29
CA PHE A 76 -1.61 -18.03 -2.62
C PHE A 76 -2.63 -18.54 -1.58
N GLY A 77 -3.39 -19.59 -1.91
CA GLY A 77 -4.40 -20.16 -1.02
C GLY A 77 -3.78 -20.82 0.21
N GLN A 78 -2.69 -21.55 0.02
CA GLN A 78 -1.93 -22.19 1.09
C GLN A 78 -1.29 -21.16 2.04
N ALA A 79 -0.75 -20.07 1.51
CA ALA A 79 -0.20 -18.99 2.33
C ALA A 79 -1.28 -18.29 3.17
N CYS A 80 -2.46 -18.06 2.59
CA CYS A 80 -3.60 -17.53 3.35
C CYS A 80 -4.01 -18.47 4.49
N LEU A 81 -4.15 -19.78 4.21
CA LEU A 81 -4.49 -20.78 5.23
C LEU A 81 -3.42 -20.84 6.33
N ARG A 82 -2.14 -20.76 5.96
CA ARG A 82 -1.02 -20.74 6.90
C ARG A 82 -1.09 -19.54 7.83
N LEU A 83 -1.26 -18.34 7.28
CA LEU A 83 -1.40 -17.12 8.07
C LEU A 83 -2.61 -17.14 9.00
N GLU A 84 -3.75 -17.65 8.51
CA GLU A 84 -4.94 -17.83 9.35
C GLU A 84 -4.68 -18.78 10.53
N SER A 85 -4.00 -19.89 10.27
CA SER A 85 -3.66 -20.87 11.31
C SER A 85 -2.65 -20.32 12.30
N ASP A 86 -1.54 -19.74 11.82
CA ASP A 86 -0.42 -19.29 12.65
C ASP A 86 -0.79 -18.07 13.52
N PHE A 87 -1.73 -17.24 13.04
CA PHE A 87 -2.21 -16.04 13.75
C PHE A 87 -3.63 -16.16 14.34
N GLY A 88 -4.22 -17.35 14.27
CA GLY A 88 -5.53 -17.62 14.86
C GLY A 88 -6.69 -16.85 14.20
N LEU A 89 -6.62 -16.59 12.87
CA LEU A 89 -7.63 -15.83 12.13
C LEU A 89 -8.82 -16.70 11.66
N VAL A 90 -8.94 -17.90 12.16
CA VAL A 90 -9.97 -18.88 11.74
C VAL A 90 -11.36 -18.41 12.16
N GLY A 91 -12.27 -18.32 11.20
CA GLY A 91 -13.71 -18.14 11.44
C GLY A 91 -14.24 -16.72 11.41
N GLY A 92 -13.62 -15.80 10.69
CA GLY A 92 -14.20 -14.46 10.44
C GLY A 92 -14.28 -13.52 11.63
N GLN A 93 -13.72 -13.91 12.77
CA GLN A 93 -13.53 -13.02 13.93
C GLN A 93 -12.04 -12.84 14.15
N SER A 94 -11.49 -11.83 13.50
CA SER A 94 -10.16 -11.31 13.81
C SER A 94 -10.13 -10.89 15.29
N ALA A 95 -9.31 -11.56 16.10
CA ALA A 95 -8.84 -11.00 17.36
C ALA A 95 -7.75 -9.92 17.08
N ALA A 96 -7.92 -9.14 16.02
CA ALA A 96 -7.15 -7.91 15.85
C ALA A 96 -7.51 -6.99 17.00
N SER A 97 -6.49 -6.49 17.72
CA SER A 97 -6.74 -5.45 18.72
C SER A 97 -7.54 -4.32 18.05
N PRO A 98 -8.45 -3.65 18.74
CA PRO A 98 -9.20 -2.52 18.18
C PRO A 98 -8.31 -1.50 17.47
N GLU A 99 -7.09 -1.30 17.97
CA GLU A 99 -6.08 -0.41 17.40
C GLU A 99 -5.54 -0.87 16.04
N LEU A 100 -5.33 -2.18 15.82
CA LEU A 100 -4.90 -2.73 14.53
C LEU A 100 -6.00 -2.63 13.48
N SER A 101 -7.26 -2.87 13.87
CA SER A 101 -8.43 -2.68 13.01
C SER A 101 -8.58 -1.21 12.57
N GLU A 102 -8.42 -0.26 13.49
CA GLU A 102 -8.51 1.17 13.16
C GLU A 102 -7.33 1.65 12.29
N ARG A 103 -6.11 1.17 12.55
CA ARG A 103 -4.95 1.46 11.68
C ARG A 103 -5.16 0.93 10.26
N ALA A 104 -5.68 -0.29 10.12
CA ALA A 104 -5.98 -0.88 8.82
C ALA A 104 -7.08 -0.11 8.07
N LYS A 105 -8.16 0.28 8.76
CA LYS A 105 -9.23 1.12 8.19
C LYS A 105 -8.70 2.46 7.71
N LYS A 106 -7.90 3.15 8.55
CA LYS A 106 -7.28 4.43 8.20
C LYS A 106 -6.38 4.32 6.97
N ARG A 107 -5.52 3.29 6.93
CA ARG A 107 -4.63 3.04 5.79
C ARG A 107 -5.41 2.75 4.50
N ASN A 108 -6.47 1.96 4.58
CA ASN A 108 -7.32 1.66 3.42
C ASN A 108 -8.08 2.90 2.94
N ALA A 109 -8.55 3.75 3.85
CA ALA A 109 -9.18 5.03 3.53
C ALA A 109 -8.17 5.98 2.84
N GLU A 110 -6.94 6.11 3.35
CA GLU A 110 -5.89 6.92 2.74
C GLU A 110 -5.51 6.41 1.33
N LYS A 111 -5.44 5.09 1.12
CA LYS A 111 -5.20 4.51 -0.22
C LYS A 111 -6.35 4.78 -1.19
N ALA A 112 -7.59 4.68 -0.73
CA ALA A 112 -8.77 4.98 -1.53
C ALA A 112 -8.82 6.47 -1.90
N GLU A 113 -8.53 7.36 -0.94
CA GLU A 113 -8.43 8.81 -1.16
C GLU A 113 -7.36 9.12 -2.21
N TYR A 114 -6.16 8.56 -2.08
CA TYR A 114 -5.07 8.76 -3.02
C TYR A 114 -5.43 8.34 -4.45
N LYS A 115 -6.09 7.18 -4.59
CA LYS A 115 -6.56 6.70 -5.90
C LYS A 115 -7.58 7.67 -6.53
N ALA A 116 -8.57 8.10 -5.76
CA ALA A 116 -9.59 9.05 -6.22
C ALA A 116 -8.97 10.40 -6.61
N LEU A 117 -8.02 10.91 -5.82
CA LEU A 117 -7.31 12.15 -6.14
C LEU A 117 -6.47 12.03 -7.41
N LYS A 118 -5.81 10.90 -7.66
CA LYS A 118 -5.09 10.66 -8.92
C LYS A 118 -6.01 10.68 -10.14
N GLU A 119 -7.16 10.05 -10.05
CA GLU A 119 -8.16 10.06 -11.14
C GLU A 119 -8.66 11.48 -11.41
N ARG A 120 -8.94 12.27 -10.35
CA ARG A 120 -9.33 13.68 -10.47
C ARG A 120 -8.21 14.53 -11.06
N PHE A 121 -6.97 14.33 -10.64
CA PHE A 121 -5.79 15.02 -11.18
C PHE A 121 -5.66 14.81 -12.69
N VAL A 122 -5.77 13.57 -13.15
CA VAL A 122 -5.72 13.25 -14.59
C VAL A 122 -6.85 13.96 -15.34
N ARG A 123 -8.07 13.92 -14.81
CA ARG A 123 -9.24 14.60 -15.41
C ARG A 123 -9.04 16.12 -15.51
N CYS A 124 -8.64 16.79 -14.42
CA CYS A 124 -8.36 18.23 -14.43
C CYS A 124 -7.25 18.59 -15.41
N SER A 125 -6.18 17.78 -15.48
CA SER A 125 -5.08 17.99 -16.42
C SER A 125 -5.50 17.84 -17.88
N GLN A 126 -6.44 16.94 -18.19
CA GLN A 126 -7.03 16.81 -19.52
C GLN A 126 -7.88 18.02 -19.87
N ILE A 127 -8.78 18.44 -18.97
CA ILE A 127 -9.62 19.62 -19.19
C ILE A 127 -8.77 20.87 -19.43
N ILE A 128 -7.71 21.08 -18.65
CA ILE A 128 -6.80 22.22 -18.83
C ILE A 128 -6.11 22.18 -20.20
N ARG A 129 -5.75 21.00 -20.68
CA ARG A 129 -5.14 20.84 -22.01
C ARG A 129 -6.12 21.09 -23.15
N ASP A 130 -7.31 20.50 -23.05
CA ASP A 130 -8.27 20.44 -24.15
C ASP A 130 -9.12 21.71 -24.24
N CYS A 131 -9.44 22.33 -23.08
CA CYS A 131 -10.30 23.53 -22.99
C CYS A 131 -9.52 24.83 -22.82
N LYS A 132 -8.20 24.83 -23.03
CA LYS A 132 -7.38 26.05 -23.01
C LYS A 132 -7.83 27.02 -24.10
N PRO A 133 -8.03 28.33 -23.80
CA PRO A 133 -8.34 29.36 -24.80
C PRO A 133 -7.31 29.31 -25.95
N LYS A 134 -7.79 29.29 -27.19
CA LYS A 134 -6.98 29.16 -28.39
C LYS A 134 -6.58 30.50 -29.01
N ALA A 135 -7.33 31.58 -28.69
CA ALA A 135 -7.08 32.92 -29.19
C ALA A 135 -6.94 33.95 -28.07
N GLN A 136 -6.17 35.01 -28.33
CA GLN A 136 -6.03 36.13 -27.40
C GLN A 136 -7.37 36.88 -27.29
N GLY A 137 -7.94 36.94 -26.07
CA GLY A 137 -9.26 37.58 -25.83
C GLY A 137 -10.43 36.59 -25.79
N GLU A 138 -10.21 35.31 -26.08
CA GLU A 138 -11.22 34.27 -25.88
C GLU A 138 -11.44 34.03 -24.38
N PRO A 139 -12.71 34.13 -23.86
CA PRO A 139 -12.96 33.85 -22.45
C PRO A 139 -12.76 32.35 -22.17
N PRO A 140 -12.09 32.00 -21.04
CA PRO A 140 -11.93 30.61 -20.66
C PRO A 140 -13.28 29.96 -20.34
N SER A 141 -13.44 28.70 -20.70
CA SER A 141 -14.65 27.94 -20.38
C SER A 141 -14.84 27.78 -18.86
N PRO A 142 -16.06 27.64 -18.36
CA PRO A 142 -16.30 27.39 -16.93
C PRO A 142 -15.56 26.18 -16.40
N GLU A 143 -15.49 25.09 -17.19
CA GLU A 143 -14.80 23.84 -16.83
C GLU A 143 -13.28 24.05 -16.71
N PHE A 144 -12.69 24.87 -17.59
CA PHE A 144 -11.28 25.23 -17.52
C PHE A 144 -10.95 26.02 -16.26
N ILE A 145 -11.81 27.00 -15.91
CA ILE A 145 -11.63 27.81 -14.69
C ILE A 145 -11.71 26.91 -13.44
N GLU A 146 -12.68 26.00 -13.41
CA GLU A 146 -12.86 25.08 -12.28
C GLU A 146 -11.67 24.14 -12.14
N ALA A 147 -11.20 23.54 -13.24
CA ALA A 147 -10.03 22.66 -13.24
C ALA A 147 -8.76 23.35 -12.77
N ILE A 148 -8.50 24.62 -13.17
CA ILE A 148 -7.36 25.40 -12.69
C ILE A 148 -7.44 25.69 -11.19
N LYS A 149 -8.63 25.96 -10.67
CA LYS A 149 -8.83 26.22 -9.24
C LYS A 149 -8.65 24.95 -8.41
N GLU A 150 -9.08 23.81 -8.93
CA GLU A 150 -9.08 22.54 -8.21
C GLU A 150 -7.68 21.87 -8.20
N LEU A 151 -6.94 21.97 -9.29
CA LEU A 151 -5.67 21.26 -9.48
C LEU A 151 -4.65 21.49 -8.35
N PRO A 152 -4.39 22.72 -7.86
CA PRO A 152 -3.44 22.94 -6.78
C PRO A 152 -3.83 22.27 -5.46
N HIS A 153 -5.12 22.17 -5.17
CA HIS A 153 -5.62 21.48 -3.96
C HIS A 153 -5.42 19.98 -4.05
N ILE A 154 -5.64 19.40 -5.24
CA ILE A 154 -5.39 17.98 -5.49
C ILE A 154 -3.90 17.67 -5.37
N GLU A 155 -3.03 18.48 -5.98
CA GLU A 155 -1.57 18.32 -5.91
C GLU A 155 -1.04 18.40 -4.47
N TYR A 156 -1.52 19.39 -3.72
CA TYR A 156 -1.17 19.53 -2.31
C TYR A 156 -1.52 18.28 -1.51
N ARG A 157 -2.75 17.78 -1.68
CA ARG A 157 -3.24 16.62 -0.94
C ARG A 157 -2.55 15.32 -1.34
N LEU A 158 -2.23 15.14 -2.62
CA LEU A 158 -1.43 14.01 -3.10
C LEU A 158 -0.04 14.01 -2.46
N ARG A 159 0.63 15.17 -2.40
CA ARG A 159 1.94 15.33 -1.77
C ARG A 159 1.91 15.00 -0.27
N GLU A 160 0.89 15.49 0.46
CA GLU A 160 0.73 15.15 1.88
C GLU A 160 0.61 13.62 2.11
N LEU A 161 -0.16 12.92 1.26
CA LEU A 161 -0.31 11.48 1.36
C LEU A 161 0.99 10.74 1.01
N GLU A 162 1.71 11.20 -0.01
CA GLU A 162 3.01 10.62 -0.40
C GLU A 162 4.09 10.82 0.67
N GLU A 163 4.12 11.98 1.33
CA GLU A 163 5.05 12.25 2.44
C GLU A 163 4.79 11.38 3.66
N LYS A 164 3.53 11.07 3.94
CA LYS A 164 3.17 10.13 5.03
C LYS A 164 3.64 8.70 4.78
N TRP A 165 3.86 8.33 3.51
CA TRP A 165 4.24 6.97 3.13
C TRP A 165 5.74 6.78 2.91
N LYS A 166 6.53 7.87 2.97
CA LYS A 166 7.99 7.83 2.99
C LYS A 166 8.53 7.52 4.39
#